data_fa546501ef4e992c0490e019a963d56e
#
_entry.id   fa546501ef4e992c0490e019a963d56e
#
_cell.length_a   1.000
_cell.length_b   1.000
_cell.length_c   1.000
_cell.angle_alpha   90.00
_cell.angle_beta   90.00
_cell.angle_gamma   90.00
#
_symmetry.space_group_name_H-M   'P 1'
#
loop_
_entity.id
_entity.type
_entity.pdbx_description
1 polymer ?
#
loop_
_entity_poly.entity_id
_entity_poly.type
_entity_poly.pdbx_seq_one_letter_code
_entity_poly.pdbx_strand_id
1 'polypeptide(L)'
;MADYHVALTSSAEIELRKLPNQWIARIAPRLENLASNPRPPGCKKLKGGDKEWRIRVGDYRVVYTIDDARLLVEITRIRHRSVIYQR
;
A
#
# COMPACT_ATOMS: atom_id res chain seq x y z
N MET A 1 4.97 -2.71 22.01
CA MET A 1 5.61 -2.24 20.81
C MET A 1 4.74 -1.22 20.09
N ALA A 2 5.36 -0.21 19.53
CA ALA A 2 4.62 0.82 18.83
C ALA A 2 4.25 0.33 17.45
N ASP A 3 2.96 0.40 17.12
CA ASP A 3 2.49 0.08 15.79
C ASP A 3 2.33 1.36 14.99
N TYR A 4 2.40 1.20 13.67
CA TYR A 4 2.15 2.31 12.77
C TYR A 4 0.65 2.47 12.58
N HIS A 5 0.22 3.70 12.41
CA HIS A 5 -1.13 3.99 11.97
C HIS A 5 -1.18 3.85 10.45
N VAL A 6 -2.13 3.09 9.93
CA VAL A 6 -2.28 2.92 8.49
C VAL A 6 -3.50 3.69 8.03
N ALA A 7 -3.29 4.63 7.12
CA ALA A 7 -4.35 5.46 6.58
C ALA A 7 -4.33 5.37 5.05
N LEU A 8 -5.49 5.59 4.43
CA LEU A 8 -5.60 5.63 2.98
C LEU A 8 -5.89 7.06 2.55
N THR A 9 -5.23 7.50 1.48
CA THR A 9 -5.63 8.75 0.84
C THR A 9 -7.02 8.57 0.20
N SER A 10 -7.68 9.68 -0.11
CA SER A 10 -8.98 9.61 -0.78
C SER A 10 -8.90 8.82 -2.08
N SER A 11 -7.83 9.04 -2.85
CA SER A 11 -7.65 8.32 -4.11
C SER A 11 -7.50 6.82 -3.88
N ALA A 12 -6.69 6.42 -2.88
CA ALA A 12 -6.48 5.01 -2.60
C ALA A 12 -7.76 4.35 -2.11
N GLU A 13 -8.53 5.06 -1.31
CA GLU A 13 -9.79 4.53 -0.81
C GLU A 13 -10.77 4.27 -1.95
N ILE A 14 -10.86 5.21 -2.88
CA ILE A 14 -11.72 5.03 -4.04
C ILE A 14 -11.25 3.85 -4.88
N GLU A 15 -9.95 3.73 -5.09
CA GLU A 15 -9.40 2.62 -5.86
C GLU A 15 -9.72 1.28 -5.19
N LEU A 16 -9.58 1.20 -3.88
CA LEU A 16 -9.89 -0.02 -3.15
C LEU A 16 -11.36 -0.41 -3.29
N ARG A 17 -12.25 0.56 -3.15
CA ARG A 17 -13.69 0.29 -3.22
C ARG A 17 -14.13 -0.21 -4.58
N LYS A 18 -13.41 0.15 -5.64
CA LYS A 18 -13.76 -0.26 -7.00
C LYS A 18 -13.32 -1.67 -7.34
N LEU A 19 -12.54 -2.29 -6.48
CA LEU A 19 -12.05 -3.64 -6.76
C LEU A 19 -13.15 -4.68 -6.50
N PRO A 20 -13.10 -5.81 -7.23
CA PRO A 20 -13.98 -6.93 -6.89
C PRO A 20 -13.76 -7.37 -5.44
N ASN A 21 -14.83 -7.85 -4.81
CA ASN A 21 -14.78 -8.21 -3.40
C ASN A 21 -13.67 -9.22 -3.08
N GLN A 22 -13.42 -10.15 -3.99
CA GLN A 22 -12.37 -11.15 -3.75
C GLN A 22 -11.00 -10.51 -3.63
N TRP A 23 -10.75 -9.42 -4.34
CA TRP A 23 -9.48 -8.71 -4.24
C TRP A 23 -9.40 -7.86 -2.99
N ILE A 24 -10.52 -7.24 -2.60
CA ILE A 24 -10.56 -6.49 -1.36
C ILE A 24 -10.24 -7.42 -0.19
N ALA A 25 -10.80 -8.64 -0.21
CA ALA A 25 -10.57 -9.61 0.85
C ALA A 25 -9.09 -10.04 0.94
N ARG A 26 -8.36 -9.97 -0.16
CA ARG A 26 -6.94 -10.31 -0.16
C ARG A 26 -6.05 -9.13 0.19
N ILE A 27 -6.46 -7.94 -0.22
CA ILE A 27 -5.64 -6.74 -0.05
C ILE A 27 -5.79 -6.16 1.36
N ALA A 28 -7.00 -6.09 1.89
CA ALA A 28 -7.23 -5.45 3.18
C ALA A 28 -6.36 -6.01 4.31
N PRO A 29 -6.24 -7.34 4.47
CA PRO A 29 -5.36 -7.86 5.53
C PRO A 29 -3.90 -7.47 5.33
N ARG A 30 -3.46 -7.36 4.08
CA ARG A 30 -2.08 -6.95 3.80
C ARG A 30 -1.84 -5.51 4.21
N LEU A 31 -2.83 -4.64 4.02
CA LEU A 31 -2.74 -3.26 4.48
C LEU A 31 -2.69 -3.19 6.00
N GLU A 32 -3.52 -3.99 6.66
CA GLU A 32 -3.53 -4.03 8.13
C GLU A 32 -2.20 -4.49 8.68
N ASN A 33 -1.57 -5.45 8.02
CA ASN A 33 -0.28 -5.97 8.47
C ASN A 33 0.84 -4.94 8.39
N LEU A 34 0.69 -3.91 7.57
CA LEU A 34 1.68 -2.85 7.51
C LEU A 34 1.76 -2.07 8.82
N ALA A 35 0.73 -2.14 9.65
CA ALA A 35 0.76 -1.49 10.96
C ALA A 35 1.85 -2.08 11.86
N SER A 36 2.04 -3.40 11.81
CA SER A 36 3.05 -4.05 12.63
C SER A 36 4.40 -4.15 11.92
N ASN A 37 4.40 -4.16 10.58
CA ASN A 37 5.64 -4.22 9.83
C ASN A 37 5.47 -3.48 8.50
N PRO A 38 5.86 -2.21 8.42
CA PRO A 38 5.67 -1.43 7.20
C PRO A 38 6.63 -1.83 6.07
N ARG A 39 7.64 -2.64 6.35
CA ARG A 39 8.56 -3.12 5.32
C ARG A 39 8.57 -4.65 5.31
N PRO A 40 7.43 -5.29 4.95
CA PRO A 40 7.35 -6.75 4.98
C PRO A 40 8.21 -7.36 3.87
N PRO A 41 8.49 -8.67 3.97
CA PRO A 41 9.20 -9.35 2.89
C PRO A 41 8.52 -9.12 1.56
N GLY A 42 9.30 -8.82 0.53
CA GLY A 42 8.77 -8.54 -0.80
C GLY A 42 8.46 -7.09 -1.08
N CYS A 43 8.50 -6.22 -0.08
CA CYS A 43 8.31 -4.79 -0.35
C CYS A 43 9.54 -4.24 -1.06
N LYS A 44 9.32 -3.20 -1.86
CA LYS A 44 10.41 -2.54 -2.56
C LYS A 44 10.24 -1.04 -2.49
N LYS A 45 11.36 -0.35 -2.31
CA LYS A 45 11.36 1.09 -2.36
C LYS A 45 11.33 1.53 -3.82
N LEU A 46 10.48 2.48 -4.15
CA LEU A 46 10.34 2.94 -5.52
C LEU A 46 11.41 3.97 -5.85
N LYS A 47 11.90 3.89 -7.08
CA LYS A 47 12.87 4.85 -7.58
C LYS A 47 12.18 6.17 -7.89
N GLY A 48 12.86 7.26 -7.65
CA GLY A 48 12.38 8.59 -7.96
C GLY A 48 11.48 9.19 -6.90
N GLY A 49 11.02 8.38 -5.95
CA GLY A 49 10.26 8.87 -4.81
C GLY A 49 11.07 8.66 -3.55
N ASP A 50 11.17 9.67 -2.73
CA ASP A 50 12.01 9.59 -1.54
C ASP A 50 11.48 8.62 -0.51
N LYS A 51 10.16 8.47 -0.44
CA LYS A 51 9.52 7.76 0.65
C LYS A 51 8.51 6.74 0.20
N GLU A 52 8.45 6.45 -1.08
CA GLU A 52 7.42 5.55 -1.61
C GLU A 52 7.92 4.11 -1.62
N TRP A 53 7.03 3.23 -1.17
CA TRP A 53 7.27 1.79 -1.14
C TRP A 53 6.12 1.09 -1.83
N ARG A 54 6.34 -0.17 -2.18
CA ARG A 54 5.35 -0.96 -2.90
C ARG A 54 5.32 -2.38 -2.37
N ILE A 55 4.12 -2.92 -2.20
CA ILE A 55 3.94 -4.37 -2.03
C ILE A 55 3.05 -4.87 -3.17
N ARG A 56 3.18 -6.15 -3.46
CA ARG A 56 2.33 -6.82 -4.44
C ARG A 56 1.34 -7.70 -3.73
N VAL A 57 0.09 -7.68 -4.22
CA VAL A 57 -0.93 -8.62 -3.77
C VAL A 57 -1.54 -9.17 -5.05
N GLY A 58 -1.07 -10.35 -5.49
CA GLY A 58 -1.48 -10.90 -6.77
C GLY A 58 -1.10 -9.96 -7.90
N ASP A 59 -2.09 -9.58 -8.71
CA ASP A 59 -1.88 -8.70 -9.86
C ASP A 59 -1.94 -7.22 -9.48
N TYR A 60 -2.14 -6.92 -8.21
CA TYR A 60 -2.27 -5.54 -7.77
C TYR A 60 -1.03 -5.07 -7.05
N ARG A 61 -0.79 -3.78 -7.13
CA ARG A 61 0.30 -3.12 -6.43
C ARG A 61 -0.26 -2.07 -5.51
N VAL A 62 0.25 -2.07 -4.30
CA VAL A 62 -0.11 -1.10 -3.28
C VAL A 62 1.11 -0.21 -3.09
N VAL A 63 0.95 1.08 -3.33
CA VAL A 63 2.01 2.07 -3.14
C VAL A 63 1.69 2.86 -1.88
N TYR A 64 2.69 3.03 -1.05
CA TYR A 64 2.49 3.70 0.23
C TYR A 64 3.76 4.44 0.64
N THR A 65 3.61 5.35 1.60
CA THR A 65 4.72 6.06 2.20
C THR A 65 4.83 5.65 3.66
N ILE A 66 6.05 5.77 4.20
CA ILE A 66 6.31 5.45 5.60
C ILE A 66 6.94 6.66 6.26
N ASP A 67 6.34 7.11 7.34
CA ASP A 67 6.90 8.16 8.18
C ASP A 67 7.24 7.54 9.52
N ASP A 68 8.50 7.20 9.71
CA ASP A 68 8.93 6.50 10.92
C ASP A 68 8.84 7.39 12.16
N ALA A 69 9.02 8.69 11.99
CA ALA A 69 8.97 9.63 13.12
C ALA A 69 7.54 9.72 13.66
N ARG A 70 6.55 9.70 12.77
CA ARG A 70 5.14 9.79 13.15
C ARG A 70 4.48 8.43 13.31
N LEU A 71 5.19 7.37 12.99
CA LEU A 71 4.62 6.01 12.97
C LEU A 71 3.38 5.96 12.10
N LEU A 72 3.52 6.48 10.87
CA LEU A 72 2.40 6.60 9.94
C LEU A 72 2.74 5.93 8.62
N VAL A 73 1.83 5.06 8.16
CA VAL A 73 1.86 4.49 6.82
C VAL A 73 0.67 5.05 6.07
N GLU A 74 0.93 5.67 4.92
CA GLU A 74 -0.15 6.25 4.13
C GLU A 74 -0.22 5.55 2.78
N ILE A 75 -1.33 4.89 2.52
CA ILE A 75 -1.56 4.18 1.26
C ILE A 75 -2.00 5.21 0.23
N THR A 76 -1.25 5.33 -0.87
CA THR A 76 -1.50 6.36 -1.88
C THR A 76 -2.10 5.82 -3.17
N ARG A 77 -1.83 4.55 -3.50
CA ARG A 77 -2.36 3.95 -4.73
C ARG A 77 -2.59 2.47 -4.55
N ILE A 78 -3.66 1.97 -5.16
CA ILE A 78 -3.95 0.54 -5.24
C ILE A 78 -4.39 0.28 -6.68
N ARG A 79 -3.52 -0.30 -7.50
CA ARG A 79 -3.76 -0.42 -8.92
C ARG A 79 -3.32 -1.76 -9.47
N HIS A 80 -4.00 -2.18 -10.53
CA HIS A 80 -3.56 -3.34 -11.29
C HIS A 80 -2.18 -3.05 -11.86
N ARG A 81 -1.33 -4.08 -11.92
CA ARG A 81 0.06 -3.91 -12.34
C ARG A 81 0.21 -3.26 -13.71
N SER A 82 -0.73 -3.52 -14.64
CA SER A 82 -0.64 -2.96 -15.97
C SER A 82 -0.82 -1.45 -15.96
N VAL A 83 -1.63 -0.93 -15.05
CA VAL A 83 -1.85 0.51 -14.93
C VAL A 83 -0.63 1.22 -14.37
N ILE A 84 0.02 0.59 -13.38
CA ILE A 84 1.19 1.22 -12.73
C ILE A 84 2.33 1.43 -13.71
N TYR A 85 2.48 0.53 -14.68
CA TYR A 85 3.56 0.64 -15.64
C TYR A 85 3.26 1.57 -16.81
N GLN A 86 2.05 2.04 -16.91
CA GLN A 86 1.68 2.98 -17.97
C GLN A 86 1.98 4.39 -17.47
N ARG A 87 3.04 4.93 -17.98
CA ARG A 87 3.49 6.24 -17.51
C ARG A 87 3.61 7.17 -18.69
#